data_5c69856dbb3e0b770ca7ae7f5ee1e611
#
_entry.id   5c69856dbb3e0b770ca7ae7f5ee1e611
#
_cell.length_a   1.000
_cell.length_b   1.000
_cell.length_c   1.000
_cell.angle_alpha   90.00
_cell.angle_beta   90.00
_cell.angle_gamma   90.00
#
_symmetry.space_group_name_H-M   'P 1'
#
loop_
_entity.id
_entity.type
_entity.pdbx_description
1 polymer ?
#
loop_
_entity_poly.entity_id
_entity_poly.type
_entity_poly.pdbx_seq_one_letter_code
_entity_poly.pdbx_strand_id
1 'polypeptide(L)'
;TAVYLLNHPKPTLGILSSLPMFSRFQNNTHTDGWEILNQLSRFYDLKIIGDNLPEGLDALMIIHPYGLSSELIKQIRDYSFNGGKILLFLDAAAEAPHISAPVTEDYHPSDLGGLEKDWGFVFHKDIVVADLGNSLTVDATSNYNTNPVFTQDLIQFLLKNRDFNPDRP
;
A
#
# COMPACT_ATOMS: atom_id res chain seq x y z
N THR A 1 -12.74 19.79 -14.95
CA THR A 1 -11.87 19.33 -13.84
C THR A 1 -10.69 20.31 -13.64
N ALA A 2 -9.98 20.71 -14.70
CA ALA A 2 -8.81 21.62 -14.59
C ALA A 2 -9.18 23.00 -13.97
N VAL A 3 -10.29 23.58 -14.39
CA VAL A 3 -10.76 24.89 -13.88
C VAL A 3 -11.13 24.81 -12.39
N TYR A 4 -11.66 23.68 -11.93
CA TYR A 4 -11.97 23.48 -10.51
C TYR A 4 -10.71 23.51 -9.66
N LEU A 5 -9.65 22.80 -10.09
CA LEU A 5 -8.37 22.73 -9.38
C LEU A 5 -7.61 24.07 -9.32
N LEU A 6 -7.84 24.97 -10.30
CA LEU A 6 -7.24 26.31 -10.30
C LEU A 6 -7.84 27.25 -9.24
N ASN A 7 -9.08 26.99 -8.83
CA ASN A 7 -9.82 27.89 -7.93
C ASN A 7 -10.00 27.35 -6.50
N HIS A 8 -9.52 26.12 -6.22
CA HIS A 8 -9.64 25.51 -4.91
C HIS A 8 -8.27 25.01 -4.43
N PRO A 9 -7.91 25.21 -3.17
CA PRO A 9 -6.70 24.62 -2.62
C PRO A 9 -6.81 23.08 -2.69
N LYS A 10 -5.71 22.44 -2.99
CA LYS A 10 -5.67 20.97 -2.97
C LYS A 10 -5.92 20.47 -1.55
N PRO A 11 -6.78 19.44 -1.36
CA PRO A 11 -6.90 18.78 -0.07
C PRO A 11 -5.58 18.14 0.33
N THR A 12 -5.31 18.12 1.62
CA THR A 12 -4.07 17.56 2.19
C THR A 12 -4.23 16.07 2.44
N LEU A 13 -3.39 15.26 1.79
CA LEU A 13 -3.36 13.80 1.93
C LEU A 13 -2.09 13.37 2.64
N GLY A 14 -2.24 12.81 3.86
CA GLY A 14 -1.16 12.13 4.55
C GLY A 14 -0.88 10.77 3.91
N ILE A 15 0.39 10.41 3.74
CA ILE A 15 0.80 9.09 3.25
C ILE A 15 1.75 8.46 4.26
N LEU A 16 1.31 7.38 4.86
CA LEU A 16 2.08 6.52 5.76
C LEU A 16 2.37 5.21 5.06
N SER A 17 3.65 4.88 4.89
CA SER A 17 4.05 3.61 4.28
C SER A 17 5.41 3.15 4.75
N SER A 18 5.56 1.84 4.96
CA SER A 18 6.85 1.19 5.20
C SER A 18 7.51 0.70 3.91
N LEU A 19 6.83 0.82 2.75
CA LEU A 19 7.38 0.46 1.45
C LEU A 19 8.38 1.51 0.94
N PRO A 20 9.34 1.14 0.09
CA PRO A 20 10.32 2.05 -0.49
C PRO A 20 9.74 2.89 -1.64
N MET A 21 8.57 3.49 -1.43
CA MET A 21 7.82 4.20 -2.47
C MET A 21 8.17 5.68 -2.59
N PHE A 22 8.95 6.22 -1.67
CA PHE A 22 9.38 7.62 -1.71
C PHE A 22 10.72 7.77 -2.42
N SER A 23 10.93 8.90 -3.12
CA SER A 23 12.22 9.19 -3.72
C SER A 23 13.32 9.26 -2.65
N ARG A 24 14.46 8.69 -2.95
CA ARG A 24 15.61 8.66 -2.04
C ARG A 24 16.88 9.05 -2.78
N PHE A 25 17.76 9.77 -2.07
CA PHE A 25 19.12 10.02 -2.52
C PHE A 25 20.07 9.31 -1.56
N GLN A 26 20.72 8.26 -2.00
CA GLN A 26 21.65 7.49 -1.18
C GLN A 26 22.87 7.08 -2.01
N ASN A 27 24.07 7.20 -1.44
CA ASN A 27 25.33 6.80 -2.09
C ASN A 27 25.51 7.37 -3.52
N ASN A 28 25.20 8.66 -3.72
CA ASN A 28 25.23 9.33 -5.02
C ASN A 28 24.26 8.76 -6.08
N THR A 29 23.31 7.91 -5.68
CA THR A 29 22.27 7.37 -6.54
C THR A 29 20.93 7.96 -6.16
N HIS A 30 20.21 8.50 -7.14
CA HIS A 30 18.82 8.93 -6.99
C HIS A 30 17.91 7.77 -7.38
N THR A 31 17.00 7.42 -6.49
CA THR A 31 15.91 6.49 -6.78
C THR A 31 14.61 7.29 -6.84
N ASP A 32 13.93 7.24 -7.97
CA ASP A 32 12.65 7.89 -8.14
C ASP A 32 11.60 7.27 -7.23
N GLY A 33 10.68 8.08 -6.73
CA GLY A 33 9.49 7.60 -6.03
C GLY A 33 8.55 6.86 -6.98
N TRP A 34 7.61 6.13 -6.42
CA TRP A 34 6.61 5.41 -7.22
C TRP A 34 5.69 6.38 -7.96
N GLU A 35 5.35 6.05 -9.21
CA GLU A 35 4.54 6.91 -10.08
C GLU A 35 3.17 7.27 -9.48
N ILE A 36 2.61 6.42 -8.63
CA ILE A 36 1.35 6.72 -7.93
C ILE A 36 1.42 8.03 -7.12
N LEU A 37 2.57 8.34 -6.52
CA LEU A 37 2.75 9.58 -5.77
C LEU A 37 2.72 10.81 -6.69
N ASN A 38 3.31 10.69 -7.88
CA ASN A 38 3.26 11.74 -8.90
C ASN A 38 1.82 11.97 -9.38
N GLN A 39 1.06 10.90 -9.58
CA GLN A 39 -0.36 11.01 -9.97
C GLN A 39 -1.21 11.65 -8.86
N LEU A 40 -1.03 11.24 -7.61
CA LEU A 40 -1.75 11.81 -6.47
C LEU A 40 -1.40 13.28 -6.25
N SER A 41 -0.15 13.69 -6.43
CA SER A 41 0.29 15.08 -6.26
C SER A 41 -0.38 16.08 -7.21
N ARG A 42 -0.97 15.59 -8.30
CA ARG A 42 -1.76 16.44 -9.21
C ARG A 42 -3.05 16.95 -8.56
N PHE A 43 -3.61 16.18 -7.62
CA PHE A 43 -4.91 16.42 -7.00
C PHE A 43 -4.84 16.77 -5.52
N TYR A 44 -3.77 16.37 -4.83
CA TYR A 44 -3.59 16.51 -3.39
C TYR A 44 -2.27 17.20 -3.06
N ASP A 45 -2.26 17.91 -1.92
CA ASP A 45 -1.02 18.29 -1.25
C ASP A 45 -0.57 17.08 -0.40
N LEU A 46 0.51 16.42 -0.81
CA LEU A 46 0.98 15.19 -0.18
C LEU A 46 1.86 15.49 1.02
N LYS A 47 1.55 14.90 2.17
CA LYS A 47 2.36 14.91 3.39
C LYS A 47 2.84 13.51 3.71
N ILE A 48 4.14 13.28 3.62
CA ILE A 48 4.75 12.01 4.05
C ILE A 48 4.72 11.96 5.57
N ILE A 49 4.14 10.91 6.13
CA ILE A 49 4.03 10.69 7.56
C ILE A 49 5.26 9.94 8.04
N GLY A 50 5.95 10.51 9.01
CA GLY A 50 7.03 9.88 9.76
C GLY A 50 6.53 9.42 11.15
N ASP A 51 7.20 9.94 12.19
CA ASP A 51 6.92 9.56 13.59
C ASP A 51 5.65 10.19 14.16
N ASN A 52 5.14 11.25 13.53
CA ASN A 52 3.97 11.99 14.01
C ASN A 52 2.98 12.28 12.88
N LEU A 53 1.71 12.30 13.26
CA LEU A 53 0.62 12.68 12.37
C LEU A 53 0.46 14.22 12.39
N PRO A 54 0.62 14.93 11.26
CA PRO A 54 0.42 16.38 11.21
C PRO A 54 -1.07 16.74 11.36
N GLU A 55 -1.32 17.91 11.89
CA GLU A 55 -2.66 18.47 11.94
C GLU A 55 -3.15 18.89 10.55
N GLY A 56 -4.48 18.97 10.40
CA GLY A 56 -5.12 19.49 9.18
C GLY A 56 -5.09 18.55 7.98
N LEU A 57 -4.97 17.26 8.19
CA LEU A 57 -5.14 16.28 7.13
C LEU A 57 -6.62 16.14 6.74
N ASP A 58 -6.92 16.24 5.45
CA ASP A 58 -8.26 15.94 4.91
C ASP A 58 -8.48 14.43 4.77
N ALA A 59 -7.41 13.68 4.55
CA ALA A 59 -7.42 12.22 4.52
C ALA A 59 -6.04 11.64 4.85
N LEU A 60 -6.01 10.39 5.31
CA LEU A 60 -4.81 9.62 5.57
C LEU A 60 -4.83 8.33 4.75
N MET A 61 -3.80 8.11 3.96
CA MET A 61 -3.56 6.86 3.22
C MET A 61 -2.48 6.07 3.94
N ILE A 62 -2.82 4.87 4.39
CA ILE A 62 -1.92 3.95 5.08
C ILE A 62 -1.65 2.76 4.15
N ILE A 63 -0.40 2.56 3.76
CA ILE A 63 0.01 1.53 2.80
C ILE A 63 1.07 0.65 3.44
N HIS A 64 0.74 -0.62 3.61
CA HIS A 64 1.63 -1.62 4.21
C HIS A 64 2.36 -1.10 5.46
N PRO A 65 1.60 -0.74 6.52
CA PRO A 65 2.20 -0.25 7.76
C PRO A 65 2.98 -1.37 8.45
N TYR A 66 4.16 -1.04 8.98
CA TYR A 66 4.98 -1.94 9.78
C TYR A 66 5.86 -1.14 10.74
N GLY A 67 6.04 -1.64 11.96
CA GLY A 67 6.93 -1.03 12.94
C GLY A 67 6.47 0.34 13.43
N LEU A 68 5.16 0.60 13.47
CA LEU A 68 4.61 1.88 13.95
C LEU A 68 4.89 2.07 15.43
N SER A 69 5.27 3.29 15.83
CA SER A 69 5.41 3.64 17.23
C SER A 69 4.04 3.67 17.93
N SER A 70 4.02 3.38 19.23
CA SER A 70 2.79 3.45 20.04
C SER A 70 2.16 4.85 20.04
N GLU A 71 2.98 5.88 19.94
CA GLU A 71 2.51 7.25 19.86
C GLU A 71 1.82 7.54 18.52
N LEU A 72 2.39 7.11 17.39
CA LEU A 72 1.76 7.25 16.08
C LEU A 72 0.46 6.43 15.97
N ILE A 73 0.44 5.21 16.52
CA ILE A 73 -0.78 4.37 16.60
C ILE A 73 -1.89 5.12 17.35
N LYS A 74 -1.56 5.74 18.49
CA LYS A 74 -2.50 6.55 19.27
C LYS A 74 -3.02 7.74 18.44
N GLN A 75 -2.14 8.48 17.78
CA GLN A 75 -2.53 9.63 16.95
C GLN A 75 -3.45 9.21 15.78
N ILE A 76 -3.17 8.08 15.12
CA ILE A 76 -4.03 7.52 14.07
C ILE A 76 -5.40 7.11 14.62
N ARG A 77 -5.42 6.47 15.81
CA ARG A 77 -6.66 6.13 16.52
C ARG A 77 -7.49 7.38 16.79
N ASP A 78 -6.89 8.38 17.42
CA ASP A 78 -7.56 9.64 17.77
C ASP A 78 -8.07 10.36 16.51
N TYR A 79 -7.27 10.40 15.44
CA TYR A 79 -7.67 10.94 14.14
C TYR A 79 -8.91 10.23 13.59
N SER A 80 -8.93 8.88 13.61
CA SER A 80 -10.06 8.09 13.10
C SER A 80 -11.35 8.32 13.89
N PHE A 81 -11.26 8.34 15.22
CA PHE A 81 -12.42 8.55 16.08
C PHE A 81 -12.98 9.98 16.06
N ASN A 82 -12.13 10.95 15.67
CA ASN A 82 -12.57 12.32 15.43
C ASN A 82 -13.12 12.54 14.01
N GLY A 83 -13.44 11.47 13.27
CA GLY A 83 -14.03 11.54 11.92
C GLY A 83 -13.02 11.70 10.79
N GLY A 84 -11.74 11.46 11.06
CA GLY A 84 -10.68 11.44 10.04
C GLY A 84 -10.92 10.33 9.01
N LYS A 85 -10.66 10.66 7.74
CA LYS A 85 -10.85 9.73 6.63
C LYS A 85 -9.59 8.91 6.42
N ILE A 86 -9.71 7.59 6.44
CA ILE A 86 -8.58 6.68 6.25
C ILE A 86 -8.83 5.77 5.05
N LEU A 87 -7.83 5.69 4.17
CA LEU A 87 -7.74 4.69 3.11
C LEU A 87 -6.60 3.74 3.46
N LEU A 88 -6.92 2.44 3.58
CA LEU A 88 -6.01 1.44 4.13
C LEU A 88 -5.72 0.35 3.10
N PHE A 89 -4.43 0.08 2.89
CA PHE A 89 -3.92 -1.02 2.08
C PHE A 89 -3.06 -1.92 2.94
N LEU A 90 -3.52 -3.15 3.16
CA LEU A 90 -2.82 -4.18 3.92
C LEU A 90 -2.40 -5.30 2.99
N ASP A 91 -1.22 -5.83 3.22
CA ASP A 91 -0.68 -6.96 2.47
C ASP A 91 -0.08 -7.96 3.46
N ALA A 92 -0.54 -9.20 3.39
CA ALA A 92 0.00 -10.29 4.20
C ALA A 92 1.32 -10.83 3.64
N ALA A 93 1.63 -10.47 2.38
CA ALA A 93 2.69 -11.07 1.60
C ALA A 93 3.39 -10.05 0.67
N ALA A 94 3.73 -8.85 1.18
CA ALA A 94 4.34 -7.78 0.38
C ALA A 94 5.69 -8.18 -0.20
N GLU A 95 5.80 -8.17 -1.53
CA GLU A 95 7.04 -8.48 -2.25
C GLU A 95 7.95 -7.25 -2.47
N ALA A 96 7.37 -6.05 -2.45
CA ALA A 96 8.06 -4.81 -2.78
C ALA A 96 9.31 -4.50 -1.92
N PRO A 97 9.38 -4.84 -0.62
CA PRO A 97 10.60 -4.66 0.17
C PRO A 97 11.78 -5.46 -0.36
N HIS A 98 11.51 -6.59 -1.02
CA HIS A 98 12.54 -7.52 -1.51
C HIS A 98 13.15 -7.13 -2.87
N ILE A 99 12.54 -6.21 -3.61
CA ILE A 99 13.06 -5.74 -4.91
C ILE A 99 14.39 -5.00 -4.76
N SER A 100 14.66 -4.43 -3.58
CA SER A 100 15.84 -3.59 -3.33
C SER A 100 16.79 -4.14 -2.26
N ALA A 101 16.48 -5.29 -1.64
CA ALA A 101 17.25 -5.90 -0.56
C ALA A 101 17.72 -7.32 -0.93
N PRO A 102 18.86 -7.80 -0.38
CA PRO A 102 19.24 -9.20 -0.50
C PRO A 102 18.12 -10.09 0.09
N VAL A 103 17.87 -11.23 -0.55
CA VAL A 103 16.82 -12.23 -0.24
C VAL A 103 16.86 -12.80 1.20
N THR A 104 17.64 -12.22 2.09
CA THR A 104 17.86 -12.69 3.47
C THR A 104 17.06 -11.91 4.51
N GLU A 105 16.28 -10.90 4.13
CA GLU A 105 15.45 -10.16 5.09
C GLU A 105 14.10 -10.82 5.24
N ASP A 106 13.68 -10.96 6.50
CA ASP A 106 12.43 -11.57 6.90
C ASP A 106 11.23 -10.84 6.25
N TYR A 107 10.35 -11.64 5.72
CA TYR A 107 9.10 -11.22 5.13
C TYR A 107 8.15 -10.75 6.23
N HIS A 108 7.74 -9.49 6.18
CA HIS A 108 6.85 -8.93 7.18
C HIS A 108 5.47 -8.61 6.59
N PRO A 109 4.40 -9.20 7.14
CA PRO A 109 3.04 -8.75 6.81
C PRO A 109 2.80 -7.34 7.34
N SER A 110 1.81 -6.65 6.80
CA SER A 110 1.33 -5.38 7.36
C SER A 110 0.98 -5.53 8.84
N ASP A 111 1.32 -4.52 9.65
CA ASP A 111 1.00 -4.48 11.06
C ASP A 111 0.45 -3.11 11.47
N LEU A 112 -0.80 -3.10 11.91
CA LEU A 112 -1.51 -1.90 12.37
C LEU A 112 -1.33 -1.63 13.87
N GLY A 113 -0.60 -2.50 14.59
CA GLY A 113 -0.39 -2.34 16.02
C GLY A 113 -1.67 -2.40 16.87
N GLY A 114 -2.70 -3.09 16.37
CA GLY A 114 -3.97 -3.28 17.08
C GLY A 114 -5.11 -2.36 16.65
N LEU A 115 -4.89 -1.39 15.76
CA LEU A 115 -5.96 -0.51 15.25
C LEU A 115 -7.09 -1.28 14.54
N GLU A 116 -6.80 -2.45 13.96
CA GLU A 116 -7.82 -3.32 13.36
C GLU A 116 -8.93 -3.71 14.34
N LYS A 117 -8.60 -3.88 15.61
CA LYS A 117 -9.57 -4.19 16.66
C LYS A 117 -10.47 -3.00 16.98
N ASP A 118 -9.88 -1.81 17.01
CA ASP A 118 -10.62 -0.55 17.26
C ASP A 118 -11.59 -0.26 16.11
N TRP A 119 -11.22 -0.64 14.89
CA TRP A 119 -12.03 -0.45 13.68
C TRP A 119 -12.96 -1.64 13.36
N GLY A 120 -12.92 -2.70 14.17
CA GLY A 120 -13.87 -3.82 14.14
C GLY A 120 -13.64 -4.80 12.99
N PHE A 121 -12.41 -4.97 12.51
CA PHE A 121 -12.08 -6.01 11.55
C PHE A 121 -10.89 -6.87 11.99
N VAL A 122 -10.70 -8.01 11.32
CA VAL A 122 -9.57 -8.91 11.53
C VAL A 122 -8.73 -8.97 10.25
N PHE A 123 -7.43 -8.74 10.38
CA PHE A 123 -6.47 -8.94 9.30
C PHE A 123 -5.64 -10.20 9.58
N HIS A 124 -5.72 -11.17 8.67
CA HIS A 124 -4.99 -12.43 8.76
C HIS A 124 -3.61 -12.27 8.12
N LYS A 125 -2.57 -12.17 8.94
CA LYS A 125 -1.19 -11.88 8.51
C LYS A 125 -0.53 -13.07 7.79
N ASP A 126 -1.05 -14.29 8.00
CA ASP A 126 -0.45 -15.52 7.49
C ASP A 126 -1.29 -16.18 6.38
N ILE A 127 -2.29 -15.48 5.86
CA ILE A 127 -3.21 -16.02 4.88
C ILE A 127 -3.32 -15.07 3.70
N VAL A 128 -3.11 -15.61 2.51
CA VAL A 128 -3.37 -14.93 1.23
C VAL A 128 -4.48 -15.62 0.47
N VAL A 129 -5.20 -14.89 -0.35
CA VAL A 129 -6.21 -15.46 -1.24
C VAL A 129 -5.50 -16.05 -2.46
N ALA A 130 -5.76 -17.32 -2.75
CA ALA A 130 -5.28 -18.00 -3.94
C ALA A 130 -6.47 -18.57 -4.72
N ASP A 131 -6.53 -18.31 -6.02
CA ASP A 131 -7.60 -18.78 -6.92
C ASP A 131 -7.02 -19.48 -8.15
N LEU A 132 -7.08 -20.82 -8.15
CA LEU A 132 -6.63 -21.64 -9.28
C LEU A 132 -7.45 -21.44 -10.55
N GLY A 133 -8.75 -21.13 -10.40
CA GLY A 133 -9.66 -21.00 -11.53
C GLY A 133 -9.47 -19.74 -12.35
N ASN A 134 -8.92 -18.69 -11.74
CA ASN A 134 -8.68 -17.40 -12.35
C ASN A 134 -7.18 -17.00 -12.34
N SER A 135 -6.29 -17.92 -11.95
CA SER A 135 -4.86 -17.66 -11.89
C SER A 135 -4.25 -17.21 -13.21
N LEU A 136 -3.26 -16.34 -13.16
CA LEU A 136 -2.46 -15.96 -14.33
C LEU A 136 -1.36 -17.00 -14.57
N THR A 137 -1.15 -17.33 -15.84
CA THR A 137 0.06 -18.03 -16.23
C THR A 137 1.19 -17.03 -16.40
N VAL A 138 2.22 -17.16 -15.60
CA VAL A 138 3.38 -16.26 -15.61
C VAL A 138 4.63 -17.01 -16.07
N ASP A 139 5.54 -16.29 -16.69
CA ASP A 139 6.85 -16.81 -17.03
C ASP A 139 7.77 -16.72 -15.79
N ALA A 140 8.06 -17.87 -15.23
CA ALA A 140 8.96 -18.01 -14.08
C ALA A 140 10.41 -18.37 -14.51
N THR A 141 10.77 -18.08 -15.75
CA THR A 141 12.12 -18.34 -16.28
C THR A 141 13.14 -17.51 -15.50
N SER A 142 14.05 -18.17 -14.82
CA SER A 142 15.16 -17.50 -14.14
C SER A 142 16.24 -17.10 -15.14
N ASN A 143 17.03 -16.08 -14.82
CA ASN A 143 18.18 -15.65 -15.63
C ASN A 143 19.26 -16.75 -15.85
N TYR A 144 19.17 -17.86 -15.11
CA TYR A 144 20.07 -19.02 -15.19
C TYR A 144 19.49 -20.20 -15.98
N ASN A 145 18.23 -20.11 -16.40
CA ASN A 145 17.56 -21.18 -17.14
C ASN A 145 17.12 -20.67 -18.51
N THR A 146 17.67 -21.24 -19.58
CA THR A 146 17.36 -20.83 -20.96
C THR A 146 16.04 -21.42 -21.49
N ASN A 147 15.46 -22.37 -20.78
CA ASN A 147 14.16 -22.92 -21.14
C ASN A 147 13.03 -22.14 -20.45
N PRO A 148 12.01 -21.69 -21.19
CA PRO A 148 10.89 -21.00 -20.59
C PRO A 148 10.15 -21.91 -19.61
N VAL A 149 9.94 -21.44 -18.40
CA VAL A 149 9.18 -22.12 -17.35
C VAL A 149 7.91 -21.31 -17.10
N PHE A 150 6.77 -21.84 -17.46
CA PHE A 150 5.48 -21.25 -17.18
C PHE A 150 4.86 -21.88 -15.94
N THR A 151 4.40 -21.07 -15.02
CA THR A 151 3.67 -21.49 -13.82
C THR A 151 2.42 -20.67 -13.65
N GLN A 152 1.51 -21.14 -12.81
CA GLN A 152 0.33 -20.36 -12.43
C GLN A 152 0.67 -19.55 -11.18
N ASP A 153 0.48 -18.24 -11.27
CA ASP A 153 0.53 -17.36 -10.09
C ASP A 153 -0.86 -17.41 -9.43
N LEU A 154 -0.91 -18.09 -8.30
CA LEU A 154 -2.17 -18.32 -7.58
C LEU A 154 -2.67 -17.06 -6.84
N ILE A 155 -1.82 -16.06 -6.68
CA ILE A 155 -2.15 -14.80 -6.02
C ILE A 155 -2.61 -13.77 -7.04
N GLN A 156 -2.00 -13.77 -8.22
CA GLN A 156 -2.41 -12.91 -9.33
C GLN A 156 -3.49 -13.60 -10.15
N PHE A 157 -4.63 -12.99 -10.31
CA PHE A 157 -5.75 -13.55 -11.05
C PHE A 157 -6.49 -12.50 -11.88
N LEU A 158 -7.10 -12.97 -12.97
CA LEU A 158 -7.92 -12.14 -13.84
C LEU A 158 -9.35 -12.09 -13.31
N LEU A 159 -9.82 -10.90 -12.96
CA LEU A 159 -11.23 -10.66 -12.65
C LEU A 159 -12.04 -10.71 -13.95
N LYS A 160 -13.07 -11.56 -13.97
CA LYS A 160 -14.01 -11.68 -15.09
C LYS A 160 -15.26 -10.84 -14.80
N ASN A 161 -15.97 -10.39 -15.83
CA ASN A 161 -17.19 -9.60 -15.66
C ASN A 161 -18.22 -10.24 -14.72
N ARG A 162 -18.26 -11.57 -14.64
CA ARG A 162 -19.15 -12.31 -13.72
C ARG A 162 -18.78 -12.13 -12.24
N ASP A 163 -17.54 -11.69 -11.96
CA ASP A 163 -17.04 -11.50 -10.60
C ASP A 163 -17.52 -10.16 -10.02
N PHE A 164 -18.03 -9.28 -10.89
CA PHE A 164 -18.64 -8.00 -10.54
C PHE A 164 -20.15 -8.11 -10.66
N ASN A 165 -20.80 -8.48 -9.58
CA ASN A 165 -22.27 -8.47 -9.52
C ASN A 165 -22.72 -7.18 -8.78
N PRO A 166 -23.34 -6.20 -9.48
CA PRO A 166 -23.79 -4.96 -8.86
C PRO A 166 -24.92 -5.15 -7.82
N ASP A 167 -25.60 -6.32 -7.84
CA ASP A 167 -26.70 -6.62 -6.95
C ASP A 167 -26.27 -7.42 -5.69
N ARG A 168 -24.98 -7.68 -5.53
CA ARG A 168 -24.46 -8.25 -4.28
C ARG A 168 -24.01 -7.12 -3.35
N PRO A 169 -24.56 -7.08 -2.12
CA PRO A 169 -24.14 -6.13 -1.10
C PRO A 169 -22.69 -6.34 -0.67
#